data_1a705588f5a6eff2087191a0c3169f3d
#
_entry.id   1a705588f5a6eff2087191a0c3169f3d
#
_cell.length_a   1.000
_cell.length_b   1.000
_cell.length_c   1.000
_cell.angle_alpha   90.00
_cell.angle_beta   90.00
_cell.angle_gamma   90.00
#
_symmetry.space_group_name_H-M   'P 1'
#
loop_
_entity.id
_entity.type
_entity.pdbx_description
1 polymer ?
#
loop_
_entity_poly.entity_id
_entity_poly.type
_entity_poly.pdbx_seq_one_letter_code
_entity_poly.pdbx_strand_id
1 'polypeptide(L)'
;MANDENSIISDSTVLQQQSPIISCSITLDILDMNGTTKKSTTYKAVKLLLGRNQFRDLLLQCNCGSTVLKFQLQDFLLHKRFIKDGKATIDLKAEKTRIMIFNAPPNILLVFLKTLMAKKVAGSDKENKPIGLAAIRERLLSTLPNSFDEISPLTVKEYQTIRQGGTTAQQQRAANTAPFSSPLSSKRKRNSTQNDSPKSIAKRSPLVPRPPPAILLSIEQKKVLHAVKEGFNVFFTGSAGTGKSFLLKKVIGMLPPDATAVTASTGVAACHLGGTTLHSFAGIGSGEATLEQCIAQARKPAVLRNWRLCQHLVVDEISMVDGKYFQKLEAVARAVRNSDKPFGGIQLIVCGDFLQLPPVSRTNTATFSFQTSAWRSSIQRTIELTAVRRQDDQVFIDLLQEIRMGRCSETHAALLRNTAENKLSRDGILATKLCTHKEDVSHINKRHLEQLPGQTKLFTATDTEGYTKMLDIQTPVPKLLQLKVGAQVMLLKNLSVAEGLVNGSRGIVQSFAASGFPVVKFACGVRREVGEERWQVRGGGGSLHVTRRQLPLKLAWAFSIHKSQGMTLDLVEMSLSRVFEAGQAYVALSRARNLAGLRVLDFSPSCIKANPTVLKFYRALQEH
;
A
#
# COMPACT_ATOMS: atom_id res chain seq x y z
N MET A 1 7.99 28.16 49.85
CA MET A 1 8.91 27.27 49.12
C MET A 1 8.23 26.78 47.88
N ALA A 2 8.16 27.65 46.92
CA ALA A 2 7.64 27.39 45.58
C ALA A 2 8.53 28.19 44.63
N ASN A 3 9.53 27.57 44.05
CA ASN A 3 10.36 28.06 42.93
C ASN A 3 11.51 27.10 42.77
N ASP A 4 11.35 26.08 41.88
CA ASP A 4 12.46 25.33 41.29
C ASP A 4 11.98 24.37 40.19
N GLU A 5 10.91 24.70 39.46
CA GLU A 5 10.46 23.90 38.30
C GLU A 5 10.86 24.45 36.92
N ASN A 6 11.59 25.57 36.86
CA ASN A 6 11.82 26.31 35.62
C ASN A 6 13.24 26.28 35.03
N SER A 7 14.16 25.48 35.57
CA SER A 7 15.57 25.52 35.10
C SER A 7 16.05 24.35 34.25
N ILE A 8 15.18 23.44 33.79
CA ILE A 8 15.59 22.26 32.97
C ILE A 8 15.09 22.31 31.52
N ILE A 9 14.63 23.45 31.03
CA ILE A 9 14.12 23.53 29.64
C ILE A 9 14.75 24.73 28.95
N SER A 10 16.03 24.66 28.64
CA SER A 10 16.70 25.60 27.73
C SER A 10 17.50 24.92 26.62
N ASP A 11 17.18 23.68 26.26
CA ASP A 11 17.79 23.03 25.10
C ASP A 11 16.71 22.56 24.14
N SER A 12 16.15 23.53 23.40
CA SER A 12 15.17 23.28 22.34
C SER A 12 15.77 22.60 21.09
N THR A 13 17.08 22.44 21.03
CA THR A 13 17.82 21.85 19.89
C THR A 13 18.03 20.34 20.02
N VAL A 14 17.96 19.78 21.22
CA VAL A 14 18.21 18.34 21.46
C VAL A 14 16.96 17.48 21.23
N LEU A 15 15.77 18.05 21.25
CA LEU A 15 14.48 17.33 21.13
C LEU A 15 14.07 17.00 19.69
N GLN A 16 14.77 17.51 18.68
CA GLN A 16 14.40 17.32 17.27
C GLN A 16 14.99 16.07 16.61
N GLN A 17 15.84 15.29 17.26
CA GLN A 17 16.61 14.23 16.59
C GLN A 17 16.54 12.84 17.22
N GLN A 18 15.75 12.57 18.26
CA GLN A 18 15.70 11.23 18.85
C GLN A 18 14.36 10.56 18.63
N SER A 19 14.40 9.41 17.94
CA SER A 19 13.37 8.40 17.91
C SER A 19 12.91 8.04 19.34
N PRO A 20 11.62 7.77 19.61
CA PRO A 20 11.14 7.42 20.95
C PRO A 20 11.55 6.01 21.40
N ILE A 21 12.81 5.67 21.19
CA ILE A 21 13.43 4.41 21.63
C ILE A 21 14.10 4.66 22.98
N ILE A 22 13.79 3.79 23.93
CA ILE A 22 14.41 3.86 25.26
C ILE A 22 15.11 2.54 25.57
N SER A 23 16.36 2.62 26.03
CA SER A 23 17.10 1.47 26.56
C SER A 23 16.95 1.43 28.06
N CYS A 24 16.41 0.32 28.60
CA CYS A 24 16.08 0.19 30.02
C CYS A 24 16.06 -1.30 30.45
N SER A 25 15.75 -1.54 31.71
CA SER A 25 15.35 -2.86 32.21
C SER A 25 13.86 -2.87 32.47
N ILE A 26 13.17 -3.98 32.21
CA ILE A 26 11.75 -4.12 32.50
C ILE A 26 11.46 -5.35 33.34
N THR A 27 10.44 -5.25 34.20
CA THR A 27 9.82 -6.40 34.85
C THR A 27 8.38 -6.50 34.39
N LEU A 28 8.00 -7.67 33.91
CA LEU A 28 6.65 -8.00 33.46
C LEU A 28 5.95 -8.84 34.50
N ASP A 29 4.90 -8.34 35.11
CA ASP A 29 4.03 -9.06 36.03
C ASP A 29 2.73 -9.40 35.34
N ILE A 30 2.41 -10.69 35.25
CA ILE A 30 1.10 -11.19 34.84
C ILE A 30 0.21 -11.26 36.08
N LEU A 31 -0.92 -10.56 36.04
CA LEU A 31 -1.85 -10.43 37.17
C LEU A 31 -3.00 -11.45 37.03
N ASP A 32 -3.48 -11.94 38.16
CA ASP A 32 -4.70 -12.76 38.24
C ASP A 32 -5.99 -11.89 38.24
N MET A 33 -7.16 -12.52 38.45
CA MET A 33 -8.46 -11.83 38.50
C MET A 33 -8.57 -10.85 39.68
N ASN A 34 -7.76 -11.05 40.71
CA ASN A 34 -7.78 -10.24 41.95
C ASN A 34 -6.68 -9.16 41.94
N GLY A 35 -5.89 -9.06 40.83
CA GLY A 35 -4.82 -8.08 40.71
C GLY A 35 -3.51 -8.47 41.42
N THR A 36 -3.39 -9.73 41.91
CA THR A 36 -2.16 -10.25 42.49
C THR A 36 -1.25 -10.81 41.40
N THR A 37 0.07 -10.75 41.60
CA THR A 37 1.06 -11.20 40.61
C THR A 37 1.12 -12.71 40.56
N LYS A 38 0.68 -13.31 39.44
CA LYS A 38 0.75 -14.75 39.18
C LYS A 38 2.13 -15.17 38.68
N LYS A 39 2.77 -14.34 37.88
CA LYS A 39 4.11 -14.60 37.32
C LYS A 39 4.83 -13.30 37.11
N SER A 40 6.11 -13.25 37.50
CA SER A 40 6.99 -12.10 37.29
C SER A 40 8.24 -12.51 36.50
N THR A 41 8.60 -11.72 35.49
CA THR A 41 9.76 -11.99 34.63
C THR A 41 10.52 -10.69 34.39
N THR A 42 11.81 -10.66 34.68
CA THR A 42 12.67 -9.48 34.53
C THR A 42 13.61 -9.64 33.34
N TYR A 43 13.66 -8.62 32.48
CA TYR A 43 14.55 -8.51 31.33
C TYR A 43 15.51 -7.35 31.53
N LYS A 44 16.81 -7.60 31.33
CA LYS A 44 17.87 -6.58 31.36
C LYS A 44 18.19 -6.16 29.93
N ALA A 45 18.58 -4.89 29.74
CA ALA A 45 18.95 -4.32 28.43
C ALA A 45 17.86 -4.44 27.36
N VAL A 46 16.67 -3.96 27.67
CA VAL A 46 15.50 -3.95 26.75
C VAL A 46 15.43 -2.63 26.01
N LYS A 47 15.12 -2.70 24.72
CA LYS A 47 14.76 -1.51 23.93
C LYS A 47 13.23 -1.43 23.81
N LEU A 48 12.66 -0.36 24.34
CA LEU A 48 11.23 -0.06 24.20
C LEU A 48 10.99 0.84 23.00
N LEU A 49 10.03 0.45 22.17
CA LEU A 49 9.62 1.19 20.98
C LEU A 49 8.11 1.40 21.00
N LEU A 50 7.66 2.58 20.58
CA LEU A 50 6.25 2.85 20.33
C LEU A 50 5.99 2.72 18.83
N GLY A 51 4.94 2.02 18.47
CA GLY A 51 4.54 1.83 17.09
C GLY A 51 3.03 1.70 16.95
N ARG A 52 2.60 1.53 15.72
CA ARG A 52 1.20 1.21 15.39
C ARG A 52 1.16 -0.06 14.56
N ASN A 53 0.11 -0.87 14.77
CA ASN A 53 -0.15 -1.99 13.89
C ASN A 53 -0.82 -1.52 12.59
N GLN A 54 -1.08 -2.45 11.70
CA GLN A 54 -1.81 -2.19 10.44
C GLN A 54 -3.21 -1.59 10.65
N PHE A 55 -3.78 -1.71 11.84
CA PHE A 55 -5.07 -1.14 12.22
C PHE A 55 -4.94 0.23 12.90
N ARG A 56 -3.70 0.76 13.00
CA ARG A 56 -3.34 2.00 13.70
C ARG A 56 -3.52 1.95 15.21
N ASP A 57 -3.71 0.78 15.81
CA ASP A 57 -3.70 0.66 17.27
C ASP A 57 -2.29 0.93 17.80
N LEU A 58 -2.23 1.62 18.93
CA LEU A 58 -0.98 1.93 19.59
C LEU A 58 -0.39 0.67 20.22
N LEU A 59 0.85 0.36 19.89
CA LEU A 59 1.60 -0.80 20.40
C LEU A 59 2.86 -0.36 21.13
N LEU A 60 3.17 -1.07 22.21
CA LEU A 60 4.47 -1.05 22.86
C LEU A 60 5.23 -2.32 22.49
N GLN A 61 6.38 -2.17 21.87
CA GLN A 61 7.27 -3.28 21.55
C GLN A 61 8.47 -3.26 22.51
N CYS A 62 8.74 -4.40 23.15
CA CYS A 62 9.86 -4.63 24.04
C CYS A 62 10.82 -5.61 23.39
N ASN A 63 11.98 -5.17 22.94
CA ASN A 63 13.01 -6.02 22.36
C ASN A 63 13.95 -6.52 23.46
N CYS A 64 13.78 -7.76 23.88
CA CYS A 64 14.50 -8.42 24.98
C CYS A 64 15.55 -9.40 24.43
N GLY A 65 16.63 -8.90 23.81
CA GLY A 65 17.62 -9.74 23.14
C GLY A 65 17.04 -10.47 21.93
N SER A 66 16.95 -11.80 21.97
CA SER A 66 16.36 -12.62 20.92
C SER A 66 14.83 -12.67 20.93
N THR A 67 14.19 -12.20 22.02
CA THR A 67 12.73 -12.24 22.19
C THR A 67 12.14 -10.86 21.98
N VAL A 68 11.08 -10.78 21.18
CA VAL A 68 10.32 -9.54 20.94
C VAL A 68 8.92 -9.72 21.51
N LEU A 69 8.58 -8.90 22.51
CA LEU A 69 7.26 -8.87 23.14
C LEU A 69 6.51 -7.64 22.64
N LYS A 70 5.21 -7.77 22.40
CA LYS A 70 4.35 -6.69 21.90
C LYS A 70 3.08 -6.60 22.72
N PHE A 71 2.74 -5.43 23.19
CA PHE A 71 1.59 -5.13 24.03
C PHE A 71 0.71 -4.08 23.35
N GLN A 72 -0.60 -4.29 23.35
CA GLN A 72 -1.54 -3.33 22.81
C GLN A 72 -1.94 -2.30 23.86
N LEU A 73 -1.79 -1.01 23.51
CA LEU A 73 -2.00 0.10 24.43
C LEU A 73 -3.40 0.71 24.24
N GLN A 74 -4.48 -0.08 24.47
CA GLN A 74 -5.86 0.42 24.37
C GLN A 74 -6.34 1.08 25.67
N ASP A 75 -6.31 0.35 26.79
CA ASP A 75 -6.64 0.88 28.12
C ASP A 75 -5.51 0.58 29.07
N PHE A 76 -4.76 1.63 29.42
CA PHE A 76 -3.64 1.53 30.34
C PHE A 76 -3.60 2.68 31.33
N LEU A 77 -3.07 2.40 32.52
CA LEU A 77 -2.74 3.39 33.54
C LEU A 77 -1.24 3.60 33.58
N LEU A 78 -0.82 4.86 33.71
CA LEU A 78 0.58 5.24 33.74
C LEU A 78 0.92 5.86 35.09
N HIS A 79 1.84 5.22 35.85
CA HIS A 79 2.36 5.71 37.11
C HIS A 79 3.69 6.41 36.91
N LYS A 80 3.74 7.75 37.17
CA LYS A 80 4.85 8.65 36.82
C LYS A 80 5.69 9.10 38.00
N ARG A 81 5.38 8.64 39.24
CA ARG A 81 5.93 9.20 40.48
C ARG A 81 7.47 9.19 40.55
N PHE A 82 8.13 8.23 39.91
CA PHE A 82 9.57 8.02 40.00
C PHE A 82 10.32 8.20 38.68
N ILE A 83 9.83 9.07 37.78
CA ILE A 83 10.48 9.35 36.48
C ILE A 83 11.89 9.96 36.70
N LYS A 84 12.08 10.79 37.68
CA LYS A 84 13.39 11.40 38.03
C LYS A 84 14.43 10.30 38.37
N ASP A 85 13.99 9.17 38.86
CA ASP A 85 14.81 8.01 39.21
C ASP A 85 14.93 6.99 38.05
N GLY A 86 14.50 7.37 36.84
CA GLY A 86 14.50 6.48 35.67
C GLY A 86 13.51 5.31 35.76
N LYS A 87 12.42 5.48 36.54
CA LYS A 87 11.42 4.44 36.80
C LYS A 87 10.01 4.88 36.40
N ALA A 88 9.24 3.96 35.81
CA ALA A 88 7.81 4.15 35.52
C ALA A 88 7.09 2.81 35.49
N THR A 89 5.77 2.83 35.66
CA THR A 89 4.94 1.62 35.55
C THR A 89 3.80 1.87 34.60
N ILE A 90 3.54 0.91 33.71
CA ILE A 90 2.41 0.88 32.76
C ILE A 90 1.56 -0.34 33.11
N ASP A 91 0.34 -0.12 33.61
CA ASP A 91 -0.62 -1.17 33.89
C ASP A 91 -1.55 -1.35 32.69
N LEU A 92 -1.49 -2.49 32.03
CA LEU A 92 -2.33 -2.88 30.90
C LEU A 92 -3.55 -3.64 31.41
N LYS A 93 -4.68 -2.95 31.56
CA LYS A 93 -5.88 -3.55 32.14
C LYS A 93 -6.46 -4.68 31.30
N ALA A 94 -6.47 -4.51 29.96
CA ALA A 94 -7.01 -5.50 29.03
C ALA A 94 -6.20 -6.80 29.01
N GLU A 95 -4.88 -6.70 29.11
CA GLU A 95 -3.96 -7.83 29.05
C GLU A 95 -3.58 -8.37 30.45
N LYS A 96 -4.14 -7.76 31.53
CA LYS A 96 -3.82 -8.09 32.93
C LYS A 96 -2.31 -8.17 33.17
N THR A 97 -1.57 -7.25 32.57
CA THR A 97 -0.11 -7.24 32.60
C THR A 97 0.39 -5.89 33.09
N ARG A 98 1.33 -5.90 34.03
CA ARG A 98 2.01 -4.72 34.54
C ARG A 98 3.43 -4.70 34.03
N ILE A 99 3.83 -3.60 33.40
CA ILE A 99 5.19 -3.37 32.87
C ILE A 99 5.87 -2.33 33.75
N MET A 100 6.85 -2.76 34.54
CA MET A 100 7.65 -1.88 35.35
C MET A 100 8.98 -1.58 34.64
N ILE A 101 9.28 -0.31 34.41
CA ILE A 101 10.47 0.20 33.72
C ILE A 101 11.48 0.65 34.77
N PHE A 102 12.73 0.25 34.62
CA PHE A 102 13.84 0.61 35.52
C PHE A 102 15.08 1.00 34.70
N ASN A 103 15.99 1.73 35.34
CA ASN A 103 17.28 2.12 34.76
C ASN A 103 17.17 2.81 33.40
N ALA A 104 16.08 3.54 33.19
CA ALA A 104 15.90 4.34 32.00
C ALA A 104 16.52 5.73 32.18
N PRO A 105 17.15 6.34 31.18
CA PRO A 105 17.60 7.73 31.27
C PRO A 105 16.38 8.66 31.51
N PRO A 106 16.34 9.45 32.60
CA PRO A 106 15.15 10.19 33.03
C PRO A 106 14.57 11.11 31.95
N ASN A 107 15.45 11.83 31.24
CA ASN A 107 15.05 12.76 30.18
C ASN A 107 14.39 12.05 29.00
N ILE A 108 14.95 10.91 28.56
CA ILE A 108 14.41 10.11 27.47
C ILE A 108 13.11 9.43 27.91
N LEU A 109 13.06 8.92 29.15
CA LEU A 109 11.86 8.34 29.73
C LEU A 109 10.71 9.34 29.76
N LEU A 110 10.98 10.59 30.18
CA LEU A 110 9.98 11.66 30.21
C LEU A 110 9.41 11.94 28.81
N VAL A 111 10.27 12.04 27.80
CA VAL A 111 9.85 12.26 26.39
C VAL A 111 9.02 11.08 25.89
N PHE A 112 9.48 9.85 26.15
CA PHE A 112 8.79 8.63 25.78
C PHE A 112 7.37 8.56 26.36
N LEU A 113 7.22 8.82 27.65
CA LEU A 113 5.92 8.80 28.33
C LEU A 113 5.01 9.96 27.92
N LYS A 114 5.57 11.13 27.59
CA LYS A 114 4.80 12.25 27.00
C LYS A 114 4.31 11.88 25.59
N THR A 115 5.16 11.26 24.76
CA THR A 115 4.77 10.76 23.43
C THR A 115 3.66 9.72 23.52
N LEU A 116 3.78 8.77 24.44
CA LEU A 116 2.77 7.77 24.72
C LEU A 116 1.42 8.39 25.06
N MET A 117 1.39 9.37 25.96
CA MET A 117 0.14 10.04 26.36
C MET A 117 -0.45 10.89 25.25
N ALA A 118 0.36 11.63 24.48
CA ALA A 118 -0.11 12.43 23.36
C ALA A 118 -0.76 11.57 22.26
N LYS A 119 -0.17 10.41 21.99
CA LYS A 119 -0.72 9.47 20.98
C LYS A 119 -1.96 8.72 21.49
N LYS A 120 -2.17 8.60 22.81
CA LYS A 120 -3.42 8.10 23.41
C LYS A 120 -4.55 9.10 23.20
N VAL A 121 -4.36 10.38 23.48
CA VAL A 121 -5.39 11.45 23.35
C VAL A 121 -5.83 11.60 21.89
N ALA A 122 -4.90 11.57 20.94
CA ALA A 122 -5.23 11.64 19.51
C ALA A 122 -6.05 10.43 18.98
N GLY A 123 -6.25 9.40 19.79
CA GLY A 123 -7.07 8.21 19.48
C GLY A 123 -8.43 8.16 20.20
N SER A 124 -8.69 9.06 21.17
CA SER A 124 -9.84 8.99 22.07
C SER A 124 -11.12 9.70 21.58
N ASP A 125 -11.12 10.32 20.39
CA ASP A 125 -12.33 10.94 19.83
C ASP A 125 -13.35 9.93 19.25
N LYS A 126 -13.36 8.69 19.76
CA LYS A 126 -14.34 7.65 19.40
C LYS A 126 -14.81 6.87 20.63
N GLU A 127 -15.50 7.53 21.51
CA GLU A 127 -16.37 6.86 22.48
C GLU A 127 -17.75 6.68 21.83
N ASN A 128 -18.07 5.43 21.54
CA ASN A 128 -19.35 4.72 21.66
C ASN A 128 -19.36 3.50 20.73
N LYS A 129 -18.95 2.33 21.23
CA LYS A 129 -19.25 1.05 20.58
C LYS A 129 -19.49 -0.07 21.60
N PRO A 130 -20.49 -0.95 21.33
CA PRO A 130 -20.90 -2.00 22.23
C PRO A 130 -19.88 -3.16 22.35
N ILE A 131 -19.89 -3.76 23.51
CA ILE A 131 -18.91 -4.70 24.12
C ILE A 131 -18.67 -6.04 23.37
N GLY A 132 -19.37 -6.33 22.27
CA GLY A 132 -19.29 -7.65 21.61
C GLY A 132 -18.15 -7.87 20.60
N LEU A 133 -17.51 -6.83 20.12
CA LEU A 133 -16.55 -6.89 19.01
C LEU A 133 -15.07 -6.97 19.43
N ALA A 134 -14.75 -6.58 20.66
CA ALA A 134 -13.38 -6.59 21.18
C ALA A 134 -12.81 -8.02 21.32
N ALA A 135 -13.60 -8.96 21.79
CA ALA A 135 -13.19 -10.35 22.00
C ALA A 135 -12.94 -11.11 20.67
N ILE A 136 -13.65 -10.74 19.59
CA ILE A 136 -13.43 -11.33 18.26
C ILE A 136 -12.17 -10.74 17.62
N ARG A 137 -11.89 -9.46 17.88
CA ARG A 137 -10.69 -8.76 17.42
C ARG A 137 -9.41 -9.31 18.06
N GLU A 138 -9.47 -9.64 19.34
CA GLU A 138 -8.36 -10.21 20.11
C GLU A 138 -7.95 -11.61 19.59
N ARG A 139 -8.91 -12.46 19.23
CA ARG A 139 -8.68 -13.77 18.59
C ARG A 139 -8.09 -13.66 17.18
N LEU A 140 -8.42 -12.61 16.42
CA LEU A 140 -7.87 -12.36 15.08
C LEU A 140 -6.47 -11.76 15.12
N LEU A 141 -6.12 -11.00 16.15
CA LEU A 141 -4.81 -10.36 16.33
C LEU A 141 -3.73 -11.34 16.77
N SER A 142 -4.07 -12.41 17.49
CA SER A 142 -3.11 -13.43 17.93
C SER A 142 -2.55 -14.30 16.81
N THR A 143 -3.15 -14.27 15.62
CA THR A 143 -2.78 -15.11 14.46
C THR A 143 -2.21 -14.34 13.26
N LEU A 144 -2.10 -13.00 13.32
CA LEU A 144 -1.60 -12.15 12.23
C LEU A 144 -0.09 -11.86 12.36
N PRO A 145 0.66 -11.83 11.24
CA PRO A 145 2.05 -11.37 11.29
C PRO A 145 2.09 -9.91 11.71
N ASN A 146 2.86 -9.66 12.75
CA ASN A 146 3.03 -8.37 13.39
C ASN A 146 3.71 -7.34 12.48
N SER A 147 2.96 -6.58 11.69
CA SER A 147 3.48 -5.32 11.14
C SER A 147 3.59 -4.32 12.30
N PHE A 148 4.75 -3.74 12.48
CA PHE A 148 5.03 -2.74 13.48
C PHE A 148 5.60 -1.52 12.75
N ASP A 149 4.79 -0.47 12.63
CA ASP A 149 5.22 0.81 12.07
C ASP A 149 5.64 1.70 13.24
N GLU A 150 6.93 2.02 13.32
CA GLU A 150 7.48 2.88 14.37
C GLU A 150 6.84 4.28 14.30
N ILE A 151 6.44 4.81 15.47
CA ILE A 151 5.83 6.14 15.54
C ILE A 151 6.91 7.20 15.39
N SER A 152 6.72 8.12 14.44
CA SER A 152 7.54 9.30 14.29
C SER A 152 7.54 10.15 15.57
N PRO A 153 8.63 10.86 15.89
CA PRO A 153 8.67 11.77 17.03
C PRO A 153 7.54 12.81 16.96
N LEU A 154 7.20 13.40 18.10
CA LEU A 154 6.14 14.41 18.21
C LEU A 154 6.35 15.55 17.22
N THR A 155 5.31 15.93 16.49
CA THR A 155 5.34 17.12 15.65
C THR A 155 5.35 18.40 16.52
N VAL A 156 5.85 19.51 15.97
CA VAL A 156 5.86 20.81 16.66
C VAL A 156 4.45 21.21 17.15
N LYS A 157 3.40 20.88 16.39
CA LYS A 157 2.00 21.13 16.80
C LYS A 157 1.59 20.26 17.99
N GLU A 158 1.92 18.98 17.99
CA GLU A 158 1.62 18.07 19.11
C GLU A 158 2.37 18.52 20.40
N TYR A 159 3.60 19.02 20.25
CA TYR A 159 4.37 19.57 21.36
C TYR A 159 3.75 20.87 21.91
N GLN A 160 3.27 21.76 21.06
CA GLN A 160 2.58 22.99 21.46
C GLN A 160 1.26 22.69 22.18
N THR A 161 0.47 21.73 21.72
CA THR A 161 -0.78 21.30 22.38
C THR A 161 -0.52 20.73 23.77
N ILE A 162 0.56 19.96 23.95
CA ILE A 162 0.96 19.42 25.28
C ILE A 162 1.39 20.54 26.23
N ARG A 163 2.00 21.59 25.71
CA ARG A 163 2.44 22.74 26.52
C ARG A 163 1.29 23.65 26.93
N GLN A 164 0.21 23.73 26.13
CA GLN A 164 -0.97 24.57 26.41
C GLN A 164 -2.06 23.85 27.22
N GLY A 165 -2.02 22.51 27.33
CA GLY A 165 -3.00 21.71 28.08
C GLY A 165 -2.83 21.69 29.59
N GLY A 166 -2.10 22.65 30.20
CA GLY A 166 -1.84 22.75 31.63
C GLY A 166 -2.65 23.79 32.39
N THR A 167 -3.67 24.45 31.80
CA THR A 167 -4.54 25.37 32.53
C THR A 167 -5.98 25.31 32.02
N THR A 168 -6.83 24.92 32.92
CA THR A 168 -8.28 25.07 33.10
C THR A 168 -9.07 25.88 32.05
N ALA A 169 -10.20 25.26 31.72
CA ALA A 169 -11.37 25.91 31.16
C ALA A 169 -11.79 27.15 31.98
N GLN A 170 -11.83 28.28 31.35
CA GLN A 170 -12.87 29.31 31.44
C GLN A 170 -12.45 30.57 30.70
N GLN A 171 -13.36 30.98 29.93
CA GLN A 171 -13.68 32.32 29.43
C GLN A 171 -13.64 32.48 27.91
N GLN A 172 -14.87 32.49 27.47
CA GLN A 172 -15.36 32.87 26.17
C GLN A 172 -15.40 34.37 25.97
N ARG A 173 -15.35 34.75 24.69
CA ARG A 173 -16.03 35.87 24.03
C ARG A 173 -15.32 37.21 23.87
N ALA A 174 -15.44 37.58 22.63
CA ALA A 174 -15.50 38.93 22.01
C ALA A 174 -14.18 39.40 21.39
N ALA A 175 -14.16 39.67 20.19
CA ALA A 175 -14.64 40.56 19.20
C ALA A 175 -13.55 40.94 18.19
N ASN A 176 -13.90 40.79 16.95
CA ASN A 176 -13.56 41.56 15.74
C ASN A 176 -12.57 42.73 15.84
N THR A 177 -11.58 42.74 14.95
CA THR A 177 -11.45 43.71 13.85
C THR A 177 -10.04 43.65 13.25
N ALA A 178 -9.97 43.59 11.96
CA ALA A 178 -8.82 43.95 11.14
C ALA A 178 -8.72 45.50 11.06
N PRO A 179 -7.69 46.19 10.57
CA PRO A 179 -7.13 45.99 9.23
C PRO A 179 -5.63 46.38 9.01
N PHE A 180 -5.12 45.99 7.85
CA PHE A 180 -4.16 46.64 6.92
C PHE A 180 -2.94 47.43 7.41
N SER A 181 -1.73 47.05 6.96
CA SER A 181 -0.94 47.84 5.97
C SER A 181 0.53 47.40 5.91
N SER A 182 0.99 47.12 4.70
CA SER A 182 2.39 47.25 4.28
C SER A 182 2.67 48.74 3.99
N PRO A 183 3.87 49.28 3.74
CA PRO A 183 4.93 48.74 2.90
C PRO A 183 6.39 49.25 3.15
N LEU A 184 7.34 48.69 2.38
CA LEU A 184 8.49 49.32 1.70
C LEU A 184 9.77 49.75 2.48
N SER A 185 10.85 49.22 2.05
CA SER A 185 12.00 49.74 1.29
C SER A 185 13.36 49.76 1.98
N SER A 186 14.27 49.09 1.36
CA SER A 186 15.50 49.52 0.68
C SER A 186 16.77 49.81 1.46
N LYS A 187 17.82 49.29 0.84
CA LYS A 187 19.16 49.80 0.56
C LYS A 187 20.36 49.08 1.19
N ARG A 188 21.05 48.38 0.30
CA ARG A 188 22.46 48.48 -0.15
C ARG A 188 23.51 49.04 0.82
N LYS A 189 24.62 48.30 1.01
CA LYS A 189 25.94 48.68 0.50
C LYS A 189 27.02 47.60 0.69
N ARG A 190 27.83 47.52 -0.31
CA ARG A 190 29.11 46.88 -0.60
C ARG A 190 30.24 47.26 0.39
N ASN A 191 31.23 46.36 0.56
CA ASN A 191 32.62 46.38 0.03
C ASN A 191 33.44 45.34 0.79
N SER A 192 34.02 44.42 0.11
CA SER A 192 35.41 44.21 -0.38
C SER A 192 36.49 44.20 0.72
N THR A 193 37.22 43.08 0.83
CA THR A 193 38.63 42.92 0.38
C THR A 193 39.17 41.53 0.74
N GLN A 194 40.06 41.09 -0.10
CA GLN A 194 40.86 39.89 -0.17
C GLN A 194 41.67 39.51 1.06
N ASN A 195 41.92 38.19 1.32
CA ASN A 195 43.27 37.61 1.17
C ASN A 195 43.27 36.09 1.52
N ASP A 196 43.91 35.40 0.64
CA ASP A 196 44.66 34.12 0.61
C ASP A 196 44.65 33.10 1.76
N SER A 197 44.23 31.89 1.40
CA SER A 197 44.70 30.49 1.55
C SER A 197 45.54 30.07 2.78
N PRO A 198 45.53 28.77 3.23
CA PRO A 198 45.48 27.56 2.40
C PRO A 198 44.59 26.38 2.94
N LYS A 199 44.37 25.46 2.03
CA LYS A 199 43.73 24.15 2.06
C LYS A 199 43.82 23.34 3.36
N SER A 200 42.67 23.00 3.93
CA SER A 200 42.48 21.83 4.78
C SER A 200 41.39 20.93 4.22
N ILE A 201 41.71 19.65 4.09
CA ILE A 201 40.89 18.57 3.57
C ILE A 201 39.69 18.37 4.50
N ALA A 202 38.50 18.78 4.08
CA ALA A 202 37.25 18.53 4.80
C ALA A 202 36.82 17.08 4.60
N LYS A 203 36.83 16.28 5.68
CA LYS A 203 36.18 14.98 5.78
C LYS A 203 34.70 15.15 5.46
N ARG A 204 34.23 14.49 4.40
CA ARG A 204 32.80 14.40 4.07
C ARG A 204 32.05 13.69 5.21
N SER A 205 31.17 14.39 5.87
CA SER A 205 30.19 13.82 6.80
C SER A 205 29.23 12.90 6.04
N PRO A 206 28.76 11.79 6.66
CA PRO A 206 27.79 10.89 6.02
C PRO A 206 26.47 11.65 5.75
N LEU A 207 25.98 11.57 4.53
CA LEU A 207 24.67 12.09 4.13
C LEU A 207 23.58 11.36 4.92
N VAL A 208 22.97 12.06 5.87
CA VAL A 208 21.76 11.63 6.55
C VAL A 208 20.62 11.61 5.51
N PRO A 209 19.91 10.50 5.31
CA PRO A 209 18.79 10.43 4.38
C PRO A 209 17.69 11.42 4.83
N ARG A 210 17.35 12.38 3.99
CA ARG A 210 16.17 13.22 4.21
C ARG A 210 14.92 12.34 4.24
N PRO A 211 13.99 12.53 5.19
CA PRO A 211 12.71 11.83 5.14
C PRO A 211 12.01 12.15 3.81
N PRO A 212 11.37 11.16 3.19
CA PRO A 212 10.68 11.37 1.93
C PRO A 212 9.65 12.49 2.10
N PRO A 213 9.53 13.41 1.13
CA PRO A 213 8.58 14.52 1.22
C PRO A 213 7.16 13.97 1.39
N ALA A 214 6.38 14.60 2.27
CA ALA A 214 4.98 14.24 2.48
C ALA A 214 4.25 14.29 1.13
N ILE A 215 3.71 13.16 0.68
CA ILE A 215 2.99 13.07 -0.59
C ILE A 215 1.71 13.89 -0.46
N LEU A 216 1.69 15.07 -1.08
CA LEU A 216 0.51 15.93 -1.15
C LEU A 216 -0.53 15.32 -2.10
N LEU A 217 -1.75 15.17 -1.59
CA LEU A 217 -2.89 14.73 -2.40
C LEU A 217 -3.34 15.85 -3.34
N SER A 218 -3.69 15.50 -4.59
CA SER A 218 -4.31 16.44 -5.54
C SER A 218 -5.71 16.84 -5.08
N ILE A 219 -6.27 17.86 -5.72
CA ILE A 219 -7.64 18.32 -5.44
C ILE A 219 -8.65 17.21 -5.72
N GLU A 220 -8.50 16.51 -6.85
CA GLU A 220 -9.37 15.40 -7.26
C GLU A 220 -9.26 14.23 -6.26
N GLN A 221 -8.04 13.92 -5.80
CA GLN A 221 -7.83 12.88 -4.79
C GLN A 221 -8.51 13.22 -3.45
N LYS A 222 -8.50 14.50 -3.05
CA LYS A 222 -9.23 14.98 -1.87
C LYS A 222 -10.74 14.89 -2.06
N LYS A 223 -11.26 15.24 -3.27
CA LYS A 223 -12.68 15.08 -3.62
C LYS A 223 -13.15 13.64 -3.47
N VAL A 224 -12.36 12.66 -3.95
CA VAL A 224 -12.68 11.23 -3.78
C VAL A 224 -12.77 10.85 -2.31
N LEU A 225 -11.78 11.23 -1.48
CA LEU A 225 -11.79 10.93 -0.05
C LEU A 225 -12.99 11.54 0.66
N HIS A 226 -13.38 12.75 0.28
CA HIS A 226 -14.54 13.45 0.84
C HIS A 226 -15.85 12.73 0.46
N ALA A 227 -16.06 12.45 -0.83
CA ALA A 227 -17.25 11.75 -1.30
C ALA A 227 -17.42 10.36 -0.65
N VAL A 228 -16.31 9.61 -0.47
CA VAL A 228 -16.34 8.33 0.24
C VAL A 228 -16.72 8.51 1.71
N LYS A 229 -16.19 9.55 2.38
CA LYS A 229 -16.51 9.85 3.79
C LYS A 229 -17.96 10.24 3.99
N GLU A 230 -18.57 10.91 3.03
CA GLU A 230 -19.99 11.30 3.01
C GLU A 230 -20.93 10.12 2.69
N GLY A 231 -20.39 8.94 2.36
CA GLY A 231 -21.18 7.73 2.11
C GLY A 231 -21.64 7.58 0.66
N PHE A 232 -21.19 8.43 -0.28
CA PHE A 232 -21.54 8.27 -1.69
C PHE A 232 -20.91 7.02 -2.30
N ASN A 233 -21.62 6.43 -3.26
CA ASN A 233 -21.06 5.44 -4.17
C ASN A 233 -20.21 6.15 -5.22
N VAL A 234 -18.91 5.84 -5.23
CA VAL A 234 -17.92 6.58 -6.02
C VAL A 234 -17.26 5.69 -7.05
N PHE A 235 -17.22 6.15 -8.30
CA PHE A 235 -16.28 5.68 -9.30
C PHE A 235 -15.19 6.73 -9.49
N PHE A 236 -13.92 6.35 -9.35
CA PHE A 236 -12.83 7.22 -9.74
C PHE A 236 -11.93 6.56 -10.76
N THR A 237 -11.58 7.35 -11.77
CA THR A 237 -10.84 6.94 -12.94
C THR A 237 -9.64 7.83 -13.18
N GLY A 238 -8.96 7.65 -14.30
CA GLY A 238 -7.82 8.45 -14.73
C GLY A 238 -6.79 7.60 -15.47
N SER A 239 -5.89 8.26 -16.19
CA SER A 239 -4.85 7.60 -16.96
C SER A 239 -3.89 6.77 -16.09
N ALA A 240 -3.07 5.94 -16.73
CA ALA A 240 -2.03 5.19 -16.04
C ALA A 240 -1.05 6.17 -15.35
N GLY A 241 -0.71 5.89 -14.10
CA GLY A 241 0.24 6.75 -13.36
C GLY A 241 -0.37 7.88 -12.55
N THR A 242 -1.69 8.11 -12.57
CA THR A 242 -2.38 9.16 -11.78
C THR A 242 -2.52 8.84 -10.29
N GLY A 243 -2.05 7.68 -9.84
CA GLY A 243 -2.06 7.33 -8.43
C GLY A 243 -3.35 6.68 -7.93
N LYS A 244 -4.17 6.08 -8.81
CA LYS A 244 -5.42 5.38 -8.45
C LYS A 244 -5.24 4.39 -7.31
N SER A 245 -4.33 3.43 -7.43
CA SER A 245 -4.11 2.41 -6.40
C SER A 245 -3.51 2.98 -5.11
N PHE A 246 -2.75 4.08 -5.19
CA PHE A 246 -2.30 4.82 -4.00
C PHE A 246 -3.49 5.45 -3.26
N LEU A 247 -4.38 6.12 -4.00
CA LEU A 247 -5.59 6.72 -3.44
C LEU A 247 -6.50 5.65 -2.83
N LEU A 248 -6.67 4.53 -3.54
CA LEU A 248 -7.49 3.41 -3.06
C LEU A 248 -6.98 2.86 -1.72
N LYS A 249 -5.67 2.74 -1.54
CA LYS A 249 -5.08 2.35 -0.24
C LYS A 249 -5.38 3.38 0.86
N LYS A 250 -5.41 4.68 0.53
CA LYS A 250 -5.82 5.73 1.49
C LYS A 250 -7.30 5.61 1.86
N VAL A 251 -8.17 5.36 0.87
CA VAL A 251 -9.60 5.09 1.09
C VAL A 251 -9.79 3.88 2.01
N ILE A 252 -9.16 2.75 1.70
CA ILE A 252 -9.22 1.52 2.52
C ILE A 252 -8.78 1.80 3.96
N GLY A 253 -7.73 2.60 4.15
CA GLY A 253 -7.24 2.97 5.48
C GLY A 253 -8.18 3.88 6.29
N MET A 254 -9.17 4.51 5.64
CA MET A 254 -10.19 5.34 6.32
C MET A 254 -11.44 4.55 6.70
N LEU A 255 -11.71 3.45 6.00
CA LEU A 255 -12.94 2.66 6.18
C LEU A 255 -12.78 1.64 7.33
N PRO A 256 -13.90 1.25 7.99
CA PRO A 256 -13.86 0.23 9.03
C PRO A 256 -13.49 -1.14 8.44
N PRO A 257 -12.39 -1.78 8.90
CA PRO A 257 -11.87 -3.00 8.27
C PRO A 257 -12.83 -4.19 8.33
N ASP A 258 -13.64 -4.28 9.43
CA ASP A 258 -14.55 -5.40 9.63
C ASP A 258 -15.81 -5.33 8.75
N ALA A 259 -16.13 -4.14 8.24
CA ALA A 259 -17.28 -3.87 7.39
C ALA A 259 -16.88 -3.56 5.93
N THR A 260 -15.59 -3.63 5.60
CA THR A 260 -15.07 -3.30 4.27
C THR A 260 -14.56 -4.56 3.57
N ALA A 261 -15.17 -4.89 2.43
CA ALA A 261 -14.67 -5.89 1.53
C ALA A 261 -13.75 -5.25 0.49
N VAL A 262 -12.47 -5.56 0.55
CA VAL A 262 -11.46 -5.08 -0.42
C VAL A 262 -11.33 -6.11 -1.54
N THR A 263 -11.69 -5.72 -2.76
CA THR A 263 -11.68 -6.62 -3.90
C THR A 263 -11.01 -6.02 -5.13
N ALA A 264 -10.63 -6.88 -6.08
CA ALA A 264 -10.19 -6.50 -7.40
C ALA A 264 -10.62 -7.54 -8.44
N SER A 265 -10.59 -7.18 -9.73
CA SER A 265 -10.89 -8.10 -10.83
C SER A 265 -9.88 -9.25 -10.93
N THR A 266 -8.62 -9.03 -10.56
CA THR A 266 -7.56 -10.04 -10.64
C THR A 266 -6.95 -10.36 -9.28
N GLY A 267 -6.43 -11.59 -9.11
CA GLY A 267 -5.76 -12.01 -7.88
C GLY A 267 -4.54 -11.15 -7.53
N VAL A 268 -3.77 -10.74 -8.53
CA VAL A 268 -2.59 -9.88 -8.34
C VAL A 268 -2.99 -8.51 -7.79
N ALA A 269 -3.97 -7.84 -8.41
CA ALA A 269 -4.46 -6.55 -7.94
C ALA A 269 -5.08 -6.65 -6.53
N ALA A 270 -5.86 -7.68 -6.27
CA ALA A 270 -6.44 -7.95 -4.95
C ALA A 270 -5.36 -8.13 -3.87
N CYS A 271 -4.33 -8.91 -4.17
CA CYS A 271 -3.21 -9.16 -3.25
C CYS A 271 -2.43 -7.88 -2.91
N HIS A 272 -2.26 -6.96 -3.88
CA HIS A 272 -1.62 -5.66 -3.67
C HIS A 272 -2.38 -4.75 -2.70
N LEU A 273 -3.70 -4.96 -2.60
CA LEU A 273 -4.57 -4.22 -1.70
C LEU A 273 -4.81 -4.93 -0.36
N GLY A 274 -4.27 -6.16 -0.19
CA GLY A 274 -4.55 -7.00 0.96
C GLY A 274 -5.98 -7.55 0.99
N GLY A 275 -6.60 -7.67 -0.20
CA GLY A 275 -7.97 -8.12 -0.40
C GLY A 275 -8.08 -9.49 -1.07
N THR A 276 -9.24 -9.74 -1.68
CA THR A 276 -9.55 -10.95 -2.45
C THR A 276 -10.11 -10.61 -3.82
N THR A 277 -10.22 -11.58 -4.73
CA THR A 277 -10.89 -11.29 -6.02
C THR A 277 -12.38 -11.05 -5.81
N LEU A 278 -12.96 -10.19 -6.67
CA LEU A 278 -14.40 -9.91 -6.65
C LEU A 278 -15.22 -11.20 -6.79
N HIS A 279 -14.79 -12.14 -7.63
CA HIS A 279 -15.41 -13.45 -7.80
C HIS A 279 -15.39 -14.30 -6.51
N SER A 280 -14.27 -14.26 -5.79
CA SER A 280 -14.13 -14.98 -4.51
C SER A 280 -14.99 -14.38 -3.40
N PHE A 281 -15.08 -13.05 -3.33
CA PHE A 281 -15.97 -12.35 -2.41
C PHE A 281 -17.44 -12.69 -2.68
N ALA A 282 -17.83 -12.58 -3.96
CA ALA A 282 -19.21 -12.77 -4.39
C ALA A 282 -19.71 -14.21 -4.21
N GLY A 283 -18.82 -15.20 -4.40
CA GLY A 283 -19.12 -16.63 -4.22
C GLY A 283 -20.13 -17.19 -5.21
N ILE A 284 -20.31 -16.53 -6.38
CA ILE A 284 -21.26 -16.93 -7.43
C ILE A 284 -20.57 -17.50 -8.68
N GLY A 285 -19.31 -17.92 -8.55
CA GLY A 285 -18.52 -18.48 -9.65
C GLY A 285 -18.21 -17.45 -10.74
N SER A 286 -18.22 -17.91 -12.00
CA SER A 286 -18.01 -17.07 -13.20
C SER A 286 -19.21 -16.15 -13.51
N GLY A 287 -20.35 -16.35 -12.86
CA GLY A 287 -21.59 -15.65 -13.16
C GLY A 287 -22.31 -16.13 -14.43
N GLU A 288 -21.89 -17.24 -15.05
CA GLU A 288 -22.58 -17.83 -16.20
C GLU A 288 -23.90 -18.50 -15.82
N ALA A 289 -24.03 -18.99 -14.58
CA ALA A 289 -25.24 -19.58 -14.04
C ALA A 289 -26.44 -18.62 -14.06
N THR A 290 -27.70 -19.12 -13.94
CA THR A 290 -28.88 -18.26 -13.86
C THR A 290 -28.84 -17.37 -12.61
N LEU A 291 -29.62 -16.30 -12.57
CA LEU A 291 -29.66 -15.40 -11.42
C LEU A 291 -30.08 -16.15 -10.14
N GLU A 292 -31.08 -17.03 -10.23
CA GLU A 292 -31.58 -17.84 -9.12
C GLU A 292 -30.50 -18.77 -8.56
N GLN A 293 -29.74 -19.42 -9.44
CA GLN A 293 -28.61 -20.25 -9.05
C GLN A 293 -27.49 -19.43 -8.38
N CYS A 294 -27.20 -18.23 -8.90
CA CYS A 294 -26.23 -17.32 -8.30
C CYS A 294 -26.70 -16.88 -6.88
N ILE A 295 -27.99 -16.56 -6.71
CA ILE A 295 -28.57 -16.22 -5.41
C ILE A 295 -28.49 -17.42 -4.46
N ALA A 296 -28.81 -18.64 -4.92
CA ALA A 296 -28.69 -19.84 -4.11
C ALA A 296 -27.25 -20.10 -3.66
N GLN A 297 -26.25 -19.88 -4.54
CA GLN A 297 -24.83 -19.98 -4.17
C GLN A 297 -24.43 -18.92 -3.14
N ALA A 298 -24.89 -17.67 -3.30
CA ALA A 298 -24.60 -16.58 -2.40
C ALA A 298 -25.29 -16.73 -1.01
N ARG A 299 -26.38 -17.49 -0.94
CA ARG A 299 -27.08 -17.85 0.32
C ARG A 299 -26.38 -18.93 1.14
N LYS A 300 -25.34 -19.59 0.62
CA LYS A 300 -24.53 -20.51 1.44
C LYS A 300 -23.97 -19.76 2.66
N PRO A 301 -23.98 -20.36 3.85
CA PRO A 301 -23.72 -19.63 5.12
C PRO A 301 -22.46 -18.78 5.11
N ALA A 302 -21.36 -19.33 4.57
CA ALA A 302 -20.07 -18.67 4.52
C ALA A 302 -20.06 -17.45 3.58
N VAL A 303 -20.70 -17.52 2.41
CA VAL A 303 -20.81 -16.44 1.43
C VAL A 303 -21.80 -15.39 1.89
N LEU A 304 -22.97 -15.82 2.39
CA LEU A 304 -24.02 -14.96 2.92
C LEU A 304 -23.49 -14.03 4.01
N ARG A 305 -22.65 -14.57 4.90
CA ARG A 305 -22.01 -13.78 5.95
C ARG A 305 -21.18 -12.63 5.38
N ASN A 306 -20.39 -12.87 4.31
CA ASN A 306 -19.59 -11.82 3.66
C ASN A 306 -20.48 -10.68 3.13
N TRP A 307 -21.58 -11.03 2.44
CA TRP A 307 -22.52 -10.07 1.90
C TRP A 307 -23.23 -9.26 2.98
N ARG A 308 -23.64 -9.90 4.09
CA ARG A 308 -24.37 -9.25 5.18
C ARG A 308 -23.50 -8.34 6.03
N LEU A 309 -22.24 -8.70 6.27
CA LEU A 309 -21.29 -7.88 7.02
C LEU A 309 -20.70 -6.74 6.20
N CYS A 310 -20.71 -6.86 4.87
CA CYS A 310 -20.14 -5.85 3.99
C CYS A 310 -20.99 -4.58 3.99
N GLN A 311 -20.44 -3.47 4.46
CA GLN A 311 -21.02 -2.13 4.34
C GLN A 311 -20.34 -1.31 3.25
N HIS A 312 -19.05 -1.60 2.96
CA HIS A 312 -18.26 -0.93 1.96
C HIS A 312 -17.61 -1.97 1.04
N LEU A 313 -17.94 -1.94 -0.25
CA LEU A 313 -17.34 -2.81 -1.24
C LEU A 313 -16.39 -2.00 -2.12
N VAL A 314 -15.10 -2.29 -1.97
CA VAL A 314 -14.03 -1.70 -2.79
C VAL A 314 -13.75 -2.62 -3.97
N VAL A 315 -13.78 -2.07 -5.19
CA VAL A 315 -13.51 -2.82 -6.43
C VAL A 315 -12.41 -2.10 -7.23
N ASP A 316 -11.22 -2.69 -7.31
CA ASP A 316 -10.13 -2.18 -8.17
C ASP A 316 -10.14 -2.88 -9.53
N GLU A 317 -9.59 -2.17 -10.54
CA GLU A 317 -9.49 -2.62 -11.93
C GLU A 317 -10.85 -3.03 -12.52
N ILE A 318 -11.89 -2.20 -12.30
CA ILE A 318 -13.28 -2.45 -12.75
C ILE A 318 -13.38 -2.65 -14.27
N SER A 319 -12.45 -2.12 -15.06
CA SER A 319 -12.44 -2.27 -16.52
C SER A 319 -12.43 -3.71 -16.98
N MET A 320 -11.88 -4.61 -16.17
CA MET A 320 -11.81 -6.06 -16.45
C MET A 320 -13.01 -6.84 -15.92
N VAL A 321 -14.00 -6.19 -15.33
CA VAL A 321 -15.23 -6.82 -14.83
C VAL A 321 -16.31 -6.75 -15.91
N ASP A 322 -16.80 -7.90 -16.36
CA ASP A 322 -17.88 -7.97 -17.34
C ASP A 322 -19.18 -7.33 -16.81
N GLY A 323 -19.87 -6.58 -17.66
CA GLY A 323 -21.09 -5.86 -17.28
C GLY A 323 -22.23 -6.79 -16.86
N LYS A 324 -22.39 -7.94 -17.52
CA LYS A 324 -23.41 -8.93 -17.13
C LYS A 324 -23.11 -9.49 -15.75
N TYR A 325 -21.82 -9.70 -15.44
CA TYR A 325 -21.40 -10.11 -14.11
C TYR A 325 -21.70 -9.03 -13.06
N PHE A 326 -21.38 -7.77 -13.38
CA PHE A 326 -21.67 -6.63 -12.50
C PHE A 326 -23.17 -6.47 -12.23
N GLN A 327 -24.01 -6.63 -13.27
CA GLN A 327 -25.47 -6.62 -13.14
C GLN A 327 -25.98 -7.74 -12.22
N LYS A 328 -25.41 -8.95 -12.35
CA LYS A 328 -25.76 -10.08 -11.46
C LYS A 328 -25.33 -9.83 -10.02
N LEU A 329 -24.15 -9.23 -9.79
CA LEU A 329 -23.68 -8.88 -8.46
C LEU A 329 -24.66 -7.95 -7.74
N GLU A 330 -25.16 -6.95 -8.43
CA GLU A 330 -26.14 -5.99 -7.90
C GLU A 330 -27.43 -6.71 -7.47
N ALA A 331 -27.99 -7.53 -8.37
CA ALA A 331 -29.22 -8.28 -8.08
C ALA A 331 -29.04 -9.29 -6.93
N VAL A 332 -27.90 -9.99 -6.88
CA VAL A 332 -27.54 -10.90 -5.78
C VAL A 332 -27.43 -10.12 -4.46
N ALA A 333 -26.79 -8.96 -4.46
CA ALA A 333 -26.62 -8.15 -3.26
C ALA A 333 -28.00 -7.75 -2.67
N ARG A 334 -28.93 -7.29 -3.52
CA ARG A 334 -30.31 -6.99 -3.07
C ARG A 334 -31.01 -8.21 -2.48
N ALA A 335 -30.95 -9.34 -3.17
CA ALA A 335 -31.63 -10.58 -2.76
C ALA A 335 -31.07 -11.16 -1.44
N VAL A 336 -29.73 -11.13 -1.21
CA VAL A 336 -29.14 -11.71 0.00
C VAL A 336 -29.19 -10.78 1.20
N ARG A 337 -29.33 -9.46 0.97
CA ARG A 337 -29.47 -8.45 2.01
C ARG A 337 -30.93 -8.08 2.29
N ASN A 338 -31.84 -8.61 1.50
CA ASN A 338 -33.27 -8.31 1.57
C ASN A 338 -33.52 -6.79 1.55
N SER A 339 -32.99 -6.11 0.54
CA SER A 339 -33.04 -4.64 0.42
C SER A 339 -33.11 -4.24 -1.05
N ASP A 340 -34.07 -3.37 -1.40
CA ASP A 340 -34.26 -2.86 -2.77
C ASP A 340 -33.32 -1.72 -3.15
N LYS A 341 -32.52 -1.24 -2.18
CA LYS A 341 -31.50 -0.25 -2.46
C LYS A 341 -30.43 -0.83 -3.40
N PRO A 342 -29.83 -0.03 -4.29
CA PRO A 342 -28.74 -0.48 -5.15
C PRO A 342 -27.66 -1.20 -4.33
N PHE A 343 -27.18 -2.35 -4.85
CA PHE A 343 -26.27 -3.24 -4.13
C PHE A 343 -26.71 -3.63 -2.71
N GLY A 344 -28.03 -3.66 -2.44
CA GLY A 344 -28.56 -3.96 -1.11
C GLY A 344 -28.11 -2.95 -0.03
N GLY A 345 -27.84 -1.69 -0.42
CA GLY A 345 -27.39 -0.63 0.47
C GLY A 345 -25.91 -0.67 0.85
N ILE A 346 -25.09 -1.44 0.15
CA ILE A 346 -23.63 -1.42 0.29
C ILE A 346 -23.08 -0.17 -0.42
N GLN A 347 -22.21 0.59 0.25
CA GLN A 347 -21.47 1.67 -0.38
C GLN A 347 -20.42 1.09 -1.34
N LEU A 348 -20.45 1.56 -2.60
CA LEU A 348 -19.48 1.14 -3.63
C LEU A 348 -18.33 2.14 -3.77
N ILE A 349 -17.11 1.64 -3.74
CA ILE A 349 -15.90 2.40 -4.06
C ILE A 349 -15.20 1.70 -5.21
N VAL A 350 -15.43 2.20 -6.41
CA VAL A 350 -15.01 1.56 -7.66
C VAL A 350 -13.85 2.33 -8.28
N CYS A 351 -12.82 1.63 -8.71
CA CYS A 351 -11.62 2.20 -9.28
C CYS A 351 -11.21 1.49 -10.57
N GLY A 352 -10.75 2.24 -11.57
CA GLY A 352 -10.21 1.67 -12.80
C GLY A 352 -10.12 2.66 -13.95
N ASP A 353 -9.68 2.17 -15.11
CA ASP A 353 -9.62 2.94 -16.35
C ASP A 353 -10.12 2.07 -17.50
N PHE A 354 -11.32 2.37 -18.01
CA PHE A 354 -11.94 1.58 -19.08
C PHE A 354 -11.20 1.67 -20.43
N LEU A 355 -10.30 2.65 -20.60
CA LEU A 355 -9.40 2.74 -21.77
C LEU A 355 -8.16 1.84 -21.64
N GLN A 356 -7.98 1.14 -20.52
CA GLN A 356 -7.03 0.05 -20.36
C GLN A 356 -7.64 -1.27 -20.86
N LEU A 357 -7.26 -2.42 -20.26
CA LEU A 357 -7.74 -3.72 -20.72
C LEU A 357 -9.24 -3.90 -20.42
N PRO A 358 -10.02 -4.35 -21.41
CA PRO A 358 -11.43 -4.69 -21.25
C PRO A 358 -11.62 -6.02 -20.51
N PRO A 359 -12.88 -6.40 -20.19
CA PRO A 359 -13.18 -7.71 -19.66
C PRO A 359 -12.78 -8.83 -20.64
N VAL A 360 -12.22 -9.91 -20.13
CA VAL A 360 -11.90 -11.09 -20.95
C VAL A 360 -13.20 -11.82 -21.26
N SER A 361 -13.62 -11.79 -22.53
CA SER A 361 -14.82 -12.50 -23.00
C SER A 361 -14.45 -13.63 -23.95
N ARG A 362 -15.08 -14.80 -23.77
CA ARG A 362 -14.95 -15.93 -24.69
C ARG A 362 -15.72 -15.71 -26.02
N THR A 363 -16.70 -14.81 -26.01
CA THR A 363 -17.67 -14.62 -27.12
C THR A 363 -17.45 -13.32 -27.89
N ASN A 364 -16.35 -12.61 -27.70
CA ASN A 364 -16.05 -11.29 -28.30
C ASN A 364 -17.11 -10.18 -28.09
N THR A 365 -18.11 -10.40 -27.23
CA THR A 365 -19.19 -9.47 -26.90
C THR A 365 -19.09 -9.00 -25.45
N ALA A 366 -17.89 -8.57 -25.03
CA ALA A 366 -17.71 -8.04 -23.67
C ALA A 366 -18.57 -6.78 -23.48
N THR A 367 -19.40 -6.78 -22.44
CA THR A 367 -20.17 -5.63 -22.01
C THR A 367 -19.42 -4.93 -20.87
N PHE A 368 -19.25 -3.63 -20.95
CA PHE A 368 -18.63 -2.88 -19.85
C PHE A 368 -19.62 -2.63 -18.71
N SER A 369 -19.12 -2.58 -17.48
CA SER A 369 -19.96 -2.35 -16.30
C SER A 369 -20.77 -1.05 -16.40
N PHE A 370 -20.22 0.03 -16.96
CA PHE A 370 -20.90 1.32 -17.13
C PHE A 370 -22.09 1.28 -18.09
N GLN A 371 -22.20 0.27 -18.95
CA GLN A 371 -23.34 0.10 -19.88
C GLN A 371 -24.59 -0.44 -19.19
N THR A 372 -24.45 -0.99 -17.98
CA THR A 372 -25.54 -1.66 -17.26
C THR A 372 -26.47 -0.71 -16.52
N SER A 373 -27.71 -1.14 -16.30
CA SER A 373 -28.64 -0.41 -15.43
C SER A 373 -28.15 -0.38 -13.99
N ALA A 374 -27.52 -1.47 -13.51
CA ALA A 374 -26.91 -1.53 -12.19
C ALA A 374 -25.87 -0.44 -11.94
N TRP A 375 -25.04 -0.14 -12.94
CA TRP A 375 -24.08 0.96 -12.84
C TRP A 375 -24.77 2.31 -12.69
N ARG A 376 -25.72 2.59 -13.59
CA ARG A 376 -26.46 3.87 -13.59
C ARG A 376 -27.23 4.12 -12.31
N SER A 377 -27.82 3.08 -11.72
CA SER A 377 -28.55 3.20 -10.44
C SER A 377 -27.65 3.25 -9.23
N SER A 378 -26.42 2.73 -9.32
CA SER A 378 -25.54 2.58 -8.16
C SER A 378 -24.52 3.70 -8.04
N ILE A 379 -23.86 4.12 -9.13
CA ILE A 379 -22.76 5.12 -9.07
C ILE A 379 -23.33 6.53 -8.99
N GLN A 380 -23.02 7.24 -7.91
CA GLN A 380 -23.53 8.58 -7.61
C GLN A 380 -22.53 9.69 -7.94
N ARG A 381 -21.24 9.39 -7.84
CA ARG A 381 -20.15 10.34 -8.11
C ARG A 381 -19.10 9.69 -8.99
N THR A 382 -18.73 10.38 -10.07
CA THR A 382 -17.60 10.01 -10.92
C THR A 382 -16.56 11.12 -10.85
N ILE A 383 -15.28 10.74 -10.59
CA ILE A 383 -14.18 11.68 -10.42
C ILE A 383 -13.00 11.20 -11.27
N GLU A 384 -12.53 12.02 -12.18
CA GLU A 384 -11.34 11.74 -12.97
C GLU A 384 -10.08 12.34 -12.32
N LEU A 385 -9.03 11.53 -12.20
CA LEU A 385 -7.71 11.94 -11.73
C LEU A 385 -6.88 12.33 -12.95
N THR A 386 -6.43 13.57 -13.03
CA THR A 386 -5.73 14.12 -14.19
C THR A 386 -4.21 14.15 -14.02
N ALA A 387 -3.72 14.39 -12.79
CA ALA A 387 -2.31 14.56 -12.53
C ALA A 387 -1.53 13.24 -12.62
N VAL A 388 -0.72 13.07 -13.66
CA VAL A 388 0.20 11.93 -13.83
C VAL A 388 1.40 12.07 -12.89
N ARG A 389 1.77 10.99 -12.21
CA ARG A 389 2.87 10.95 -11.22
C ARG A 389 3.90 9.87 -11.50
N ARG A 390 3.65 8.99 -12.46
CA ARG A 390 4.57 7.90 -12.81
C ARG A 390 5.67 8.36 -13.75
N GLN A 391 5.30 9.20 -14.71
CA GLN A 391 6.19 9.77 -15.71
C GLN A 391 6.48 11.23 -15.35
N ASP A 392 7.74 11.66 -15.57
CA ASP A 392 8.21 13.03 -15.34
C ASP A 392 8.43 13.78 -16.67
N ASP A 393 8.44 13.06 -17.80
CA ASP A 393 8.64 13.59 -19.15
C ASP A 393 7.29 13.97 -19.78
N GLN A 394 7.08 15.26 -20.02
CA GLN A 394 5.83 15.78 -20.56
C GLN A 394 5.55 15.26 -21.98
N VAL A 395 6.58 15.15 -22.83
CA VAL A 395 6.45 14.62 -24.20
C VAL A 395 5.93 13.19 -24.17
N PHE A 396 6.44 12.39 -23.23
CA PHE A 396 5.98 11.01 -23.07
C PHE A 396 4.58 10.93 -22.44
N ILE A 397 4.24 11.84 -21.54
CA ILE A 397 2.90 11.93 -20.97
C ILE A 397 1.89 12.25 -22.06
N ASP A 398 2.14 13.25 -22.90
CA ASP A 398 1.26 13.69 -23.99
C ASP A 398 1.08 12.56 -25.03
N LEU A 399 2.16 11.90 -25.40
CA LEU A 399 2.12 10.71 -26.26
C LEU A 399 1.23 9.61 -25.67
N LEU A 400 1.39 9.30 -24.38
CA LEU A 400 0.55 8.29 -23.72
C LEU A 400 -0.92 8.67 -23.62
N GLN A 401 -1.24 9.97 -23.47
CA GLN A 401 -2.63 10.47 -23.48
C GLN A 401 -3.28 10.29 -24.86
N GLU A 402 -2.56 10.60 -25.94
CA GLU A 402 -3.07 10.39 -27.30
C GLU A 402 -3.28 8.90 -27.59
N ILE A 403 -2.31 8.06 -27.23
CA ILE A 403 -2.42 6.59 -27.39
C ILE A 403 -3.58 6.03 -26.57
N ARG A 404 -3.82 6.55 -25.35
CA ARG A 404 -4.96 6.18 -24.52
C ARG A 404 -6.28 6.40 -25.26
N MET A 405 -6.37 7.51 -26.01
CA MET A 405 -7.54 7.87 -26.80
C MET A 405 -7.61 7.15 -28.16
N GLY A 406 -6.68 6.25 -28.46
CA GLY A 406 -6.61 5.52 -29.72
C GLY A 406 -6.08 6.37 -30.88
N ARG A 407 -5.36 7.45 -30.60
CA ARG A 407 -4.78 8.36 -31.60
C ARG A 407 -3.27 8.22 -31.61
N CYS A 408 -2.68 8.26 -32.79
CA CYS A 408 -1.23 8.26 -32.97
C CYS A 408 -0.89 9.11 -34.21
N SER A 409 -0.36 10.31 -33.97
CA SER A 409 0.16 11.15 -35.05
C SER A 409 1.46 10.56 -35.62
N GLU A 410 1.88 11.01 -36.80
CA GLU A 410 3.16 10.54 -37.36
C GLU A 410 4.34 10.97 -36.50
N THR A 411 4.28 12.12 -35.84
CA THR A 411 5.27 12.57 -34.86
C THR A 411 5.37 11.60 -33.69
N HIS A 412 4.25 11.15 -33.14
CA HIS A 412 4.22 10.14 -32.09
C HIS A 412 4.71 8.78 -32.56
N ALA A 413 4.37 8.40 -33.79
CA ALA A 413 4.84 7.17 -34.40
C ALA A 413 6.36 7.18 -34.58
N ALA A 414 6.93 8.30 -35.04
CA ALA A 414 8.37 8.47 -35.18
C ALA A 414 9.09 8.38 -33.83
N LEU A 415 8.55 9.03 -32.77
CA LEU A 415 9.10 8.93 -31.42
C LEU A 415 9.17 7.48 -30.95
N LEU A 416 8.11 6.69 -31.16
CA LEU A 416 8.09 5.28 -30.77
C LEU A 416 9.06 4.43 -31.61
N ARG A 417 9.12 4.63 -32.95
CA ARG A 417 10.06 3.90 -33.81
C ARG A 417 11.51 4.17 -33.41
N ASN A 418 11.85 5.42 -33.07
CA ASN A 418 13.20 5.80 -32.64
C ASN A 418 13.62 5.07 -31.36
N THR A 419 12.70 4.65 -30.50
CA THR A 419 13.02 3.86 -29.30
C THR A 419 13.57 2.48 -29.63
N ALA A 420 13.41 1.96 -30.86
CA ALA A 420 13.94 0.65 -31.26
C ALA A 420 15.47 0.58 -31.14
N GLU A 421 16.16 1.72 -31.26
CA GLU A 421 17.61 1.82 -31.17
C GLU A 421 18.12 1.93 -29.73
N ASN A 422 17.25 2.10 -28.74
CA ASN A 422 17.64 2.24 -27.34
C ASN A 422 18.37 0.98 -26.84
N LYS A 423 19.57 1.18 -26.30
CA LYS A 423 20.33 0.12 -25.63
C LYS A 423 19.86 -0.02 -24.19
N LEU A 424 19.00 -1.01 -23.94
CA LEU A 424 18.37 -1.22 -22.66
C LEU A 424 19.07 -2.29 -21.82
N SER A 425 20.20 -1.94 -21.26
CA SER A 425 20.86 -2.74 -20.21
C SER A 425 21.42 -1.82 -19.14
N ARG A 426 21.28 -2.20 -17.88
CA ARG A 426 21.84 -1.45 -16.76
C ARG A 426 22.41 -2.45 -15.75
N ASP A 427 23.71 -2.35 -15.46
CA ASP A 427 24.38 -3.21 -14.46
C ASP A 427 24.14 -4.72 -14.66
N GLY A 428 24.10 -5.17 -15.93
CA GLY A 428 23.81 -6.56 -16.30
C GLY A 428 22.32 -6.94 -16.30
N ILE A 429 21.42 -6.04 -15.87
CA ILE A 429 19.97 -6.26 -15.93
C ILE A 429 19.46 -5.89 -17.31
N LEU A 430 18.89 -6.87 -18.02
CA LEU A 430 18.28 -6.68 -19.33
C LEU A 430 16.90 -6.03 -19.21
N ALA A 431 16.44 -5.38 -20.27
CA ALA A 431 15.04 -4.93 -20.34
C ALA A 431 14.07 -6.10 -20.15
N THR A 432 12.97 -5.83 -19.45
CA THR A 432 11.89 -6.81 -19.34
C THR A 432 11.05 -6.79 -20.60
N LYS A 433 10.88 -7.95 -21.24
CA LYS A 433 10.07 -8.08 -22.45
C LYS A 433 8.58 -8.22 -22.10
N LEU A 434 7.74 -7.32 -22.61
CA LEU A 434 6.29 -7.44 -22.51
C LEU A 434 5.73 -8.19 -23.72
N CYS A 435 5.03 -9.29 -23.44
CA CYS A 435 4.45 -10.17 -24.46
C CYS A 435 2.93 -10.10 -24.41
N THR A 436 2.31 -10.24 -25.58
CA THR A 436 0.85 -10.33 -25.72
C THR A 436 0.30 -11.67 -25.25
N HIS A 437 1.06 -12.76 -25.42
CA HIS A 437 0.65 -14.15 -25.11
C HIS A 437 1.46 -14.73 -23.95
N LYS A 438 0.82 -15.63 -23.17
CA LYS A 438 1.44 -16.26 -21.98
C LYS A 438 2.49 -17.30 -22.34
N GLU A 439 2.31 -17.97 -23.46
CA GLU A 439 3.20 -18.99 -24.00
C GLU A 439 4.56 -18.39 -24.32
N ASP A 440 4.58 -17.22 -24.96
CA ASP A 440 5.82 -16.47 -25.27
C ASP A 440 6.59 -16.15 -24.00
N VAL A 441 5.89 -15.70 -22.93
CA VAL A 441 6.50 -15.40 -21.63
C VAL A 441 7.18 -16.62 -21.02
N SER A 442 6.48 -17.75 -21.02
CA SER A 442 7.01 -19.00 -20.45
C SER A 442 8.23 -19.48 -21.23
N HIS A 443 8.16 -19.43 -22.55
CA HIS A 443 9.25 -19.83 -23.44
C HIS A 443 10.50 -18.95 -23.24
N ILE A 444 10.34 -17.63 -23.25
CA ILE A 444 11.45 -16.68 -23.08
C ILE A 444 12.11 -16.87 -21.72
N ASN A 445 11.34 -16.91 -20.62
CA ASN A 445 11.90 -17.07 -19.29
C ASN A 445 12.62 -18.42 -19.11
N LYS A 446 12.03 -19.51 -19.64
CA LYS A 446 12.63 -20.85 -19.62
C LYS A 446 13.94 -20.87 -20.41
N ARG A 447 13.94 -20.38 -21.66
CA ARG A 447 15.12 -20.34 -22.53
C ARG A 447 16.29 -19.56 -21.88
N HIS A 448 16.01 -18.38 -21.33
CA HIS A 448 17.06 -17.59 -20.64
C HIS A 448 17.58 -18.31 -19.40
N LEU A 449 16.72 -18.97 -18.62
CA LEU A 449 17.15 -19.73 -17.46
C LEU A 449 18.01 -20.95 -17.84
N GLU A 450 17.66 -21.66 -18.93
CA GLU A 450 18.41 -22.80 -19.43
C GLU A 450 19.80 -22.40 -19.97
N GLN A 451 19.91 -21.23 -20.60
CA GLN A 451 21.17 -20.69 -21.11
C GLN A 451 22.16 -20.26 -20.03
N LEU A 452 21.70 -20.06 -18.81
CA LEU A 452 22.60 -19.75 -17.69
C LEU A 452 23.41 -20.98 -17.27
N PRO A 453 24.71 -20.84 -17.00
CA PRO A 453 25.54 -21.91 -16.47
C PRO A 453 25.14 -22.26 -15.03
N GLY A 454 25.58 -23.44 -14.56
CA GLY A 454 25.42 -23.88 -13.19
C GLY A 454 24.10 -24.60 -12.89
N GLN A 455 24.00 -25.08 -11.66
CA GLN A 455 22.87 -25.89 -11.19
C GLN A 455 21.61 -25.05 -10.93
N THR A 456 20.47 -25.60 -11.31
CA THR A 456 19.16 -25.01 -10.99
C THR A 456 18.80 -25.32 -9.54
N LYS A 457 18.51 -24.29 -8.76
CA LYS A 457 17.97 -24.40 -7.42
C LYS A 457 16.45 -24.27 -7.44
N LEU A 458 15.77 -25.21 -6.77
CA LEU A 458 14.32 -25.30 -6.72
C LEU A 458 13.82 -24.75 -5.38
N PHE A 459 12.80 -23.91 -5.44
CA PHE A 459 12.11 -23.36 -4.27
C PHE A 459 10.63 -23.71 -4.38
N THR A 460 10.18 -24.63 -3.53
CA THR A 460 8.79 -25.08 -3.48
C THR A 460 8.03 -24.30 -2.42
N ALA A 461 6.89 -23.74 -2.78
CA ALA A 461 6.04 -23.02 -1.83
C ALA A 461 5.44 -23.96 -0.79
N THR A 462 5.33 -23.48 0.44
CA THR A 462 4.57 -24.11 1.51
C THR A 462 3.17 -23.53 1.52
N ASP A 463 2.17 -24.34 1.16
CA ASP A 463 0.78 -23.96 1.06
C ASP A 463 -0.05 -24.52 2.22
N THR A 464 -1.15 -23.84 2.57
CA THR A 464 -2.20 -24.45 3.39
C THR A 464 -2.80 -25.64 2.63
N GLU A 465 -2.86 -26.77 3.30
CA GLU A 465 -3.29 -28.05 2.73
C GLU A 465 -4.68 -27.96 2.06
N GLY A 466 -4.84 -28.62 0.91
CA GLY A 466 -6.09 -28.61 0.13
C GLY A 466 -6.38 -27.36 -0.71
N TYR A 467 -5.58 -26.28 -0.58
CA TYR A 467 -5.88 -25.00 -1.22
C TYR A 467 -4.88 -24.56 -2.29
N THR A 468 -4.00 -25.43 -2.74
CA THR A 468 -2.94 -25.08 -3.71
C THR A 468 -3.49 -24.48 -5.00
N LYS A 469 -4.54 -25.06 -5.60
CA LYS A 469 -5.15 -24.53 -6.84
C LYS A 469 -5.68 -23.09 -6.66
N MET A 470 -6.30 -22.81 -5.53
CA MET A 470 -6.79 -21.47 -5.20
C MET A 470 -5.62 -20.49 -5.03
N LEU A 471 -4.55 -20.90 -4.36
CA LEU A 471 -3.36 -20.08 -4.14
C LEU A 471 -2.60 -19.81 -5.44
N ASP A 472 -2.56 -20.74 -6.40
CA ASP A 472 -1.98 -20.54 -7.72
C ASP A 472 -2.70 -19.46 -8.54
N ILE A 473 -4.01 -19.32 -8.34
CA ILE A 473 -4.83 -18.31 -9.02
C ILE A 473 -4.73 -16.95 -8.32
N GLN A 474 -4.71 -16.93 -7.00
CA GLN A 474 -4.89 -15.71 -6.20
C GLN A 474 -3.58 -15.11 -5.69
N THR A 475 -2.45 -15.83 -5.73
CA THR A 475 -1.15 -15.28 -5.34
C THR A 475 -0.27 -14.97 -6.55
N PRO A 476 0.58 -13.93 -6.47
CA PRO A 476 1.47 -13.57 -7.58
C PRO A 476 2.69 -14.50 -7.72
N VAL A 477 2.97 -15.33 -6.71
CA VAL A 477 4.14 -16.20 -6.65
C VAL A 477 3.81 -17.62 -7.11
N PRO A 478 4.69 -18.26 -7.91
CA PRO A 478 4.49 -19.63 -8.36
C PRO A 478 4.64 -20.64 -7.22
N LYS A 479 3.99 -21.80 -7.33
CA LYS A 479 4.23 -22.91 -6.41
C LYS A 479 5.67 -23.40 -6.48
N LEU A 480 6.23 -23.47 -7.67
CA LEU A 480 7.61 -23.89 -7.92
C LEU A 480 8.38 -22.75 -8.60
N LEU A 481 9.43 -22.27 -7.97
CA LEU A 481 10.33 -21.27 -8.51
C LEU A 481 11.70 -21.89 -8.76
N GLN A 482 12.19 -21.78 -9.98
CA GLN A 482 13.51 -22.24 -10.40
C GLN A 482 14.44 -21.04 -10.57
N LEU A 483 15.60 -21.08 -9.92
CA LEU A 483 16.60 -20.02 -10.01
C LEU A 483 17.99 -20.61 -10.27
N LYS A 484 18.81 -19.83 -10.99
CA LYS A 484 20.26 -20.05 -11.13
C LYS A 484 21.00 -18.75 -10.77
N VAL A 485 22.28 -18.84 -10.52
CA VAL A 485 23.15 -17.66 -10.48
C VAL A 485 23.08 -16.97 -11.85
N GLY A 486 22.96 -15.66 -11.88
CA GLY A 486 22.71 -14.87 -13.10
C GLY A 486 21.23 -14.72 -13.45
N ALA A 487 20.31 -15.40 -12.78
CA ALA A 487 18.88 -15.28 -13.10
C ALA A 487 18.35 -13.87 -12.81
N GLN A 488 17.69 -13.28 -13.81
CA GLN A 488 17.03 -12.00 -13.66
C GLN A 488 15.68 -12.20 -12.99
N VAL A 489 15.49 -11.51 -11.87
CA VAL A 489 14.31 -11.64 -11.01
C VAL A 489 13.66 -10.30 -10.72
N MET A 490 12.41 -10.35 -10.29
CA MET A 490 11.63 -9.19 -9.84
C MET A 490 10.98 -9.48 -8.50
N LEU A 491 10.99 -8.48 -7.60
CA LEU A 491 10.22 -8.52 -6.36
C LEU A 491 8.72 -8.46 -6.62
N LEU A 492 7.99 -9.28 -5.88
CA LEU A 492 6.53 -9.35 -5.91
C LEU A 492 5.88 -8.76 -4.64
N LYS A 493 6.72 -8.25 -3.72
CA LYS A 493 6.30 -7.64 -2.45
C LYS A 493 7.29 -6.54 -2.06
N ASN A 494 6.82 -5.52 -1.32
CA ASN A 494 7.71 -4.52 -0.76
C ASN A 494 8.48 -5.14 0.42
N LEU A 495 9.80 -5.17 0.34
CA LEU A 495 10.68 -5.62 1.42
C LEU A 495 11.20 -4.45 2.25
N SER A 496 11.59 -3.35 1.60
CA SER A 496 12.05 -2.12 2.25
C SER A 496 11.84 -0.93 1.32
N VAL A 497 10.87 -0.09 1.63
CA VAL A 497 10.57 1.10 0.83
C VAL A 497 11.70 2.12 0.91
N ALA A 498 12.34 2.24 2.08
CA ALA A 498 13.46 3.16 2.30
C ALA A 498 14.68 2.82 1.45
N GLU A 499 14.93 1.54 1.19
CA GLU A 499 16.04 1.06 0.34
C GLU A 499 15.65 0.93 -1.14
N GLY A 500 14.41 1.28 -1.51
CA GLY A 500 13.92 1.13 -2.88
C GLY A 500 13.58 -0.33 -3.27
N LEU A 501 13.53 -1.26 -2.30
CA LEU A 501 13.13 -2.65 -2.52
C LEU A 501 11.61 -2.78 -2.48
N VAL A 502 10.99 -2.35 -3.55
CA VAL A 502 9.53 -2.33 -3.69
C VAL A 502 9.08 -3.37 -4.73
N ASN A 503 7.79 -3.68 -4.72
CA ASN A 503 7.19 -4.53 -5.74
C ASN A 503 7.46 -3.96 -7.15
N GLY A 504 8.00 -4.82 -8.02
CA GLY A 504 8.50 -4.42 -9.35
C GLY A 504 10.00 -4.15 -9.41
N SER A 505 10.71 -4.05 -8.28
CA SER A 505 12.16 -3.90 -8.26
C SER A 505 12.83 -5.13 -8.87
N ARG A 506 13.68 -4.89 -9.87
CA ARG A 506 14.40 -5.94 -10.60
C ARG A 506 15.81 -6.11 -10.05
N GLY A 507 16.34 -7.31 -10.19
CA GLY A 507 17.67 -7.65 -9.77
C GLY A 507 18.17 -8.91 -10.43
N ILE A 508 19.43 -9.26 -10.15
CA ILE A 508 20.10 -10.48 -10.61
C ILE A 508 20.53 -11.29 -9.40
N VAL A 509 20.28 -12.59 -9.43
CA VAL A 509 20.78 -13.54 -8.44
C VAL A 509 22.31 -13.62 -8.56
N GLN A 510 23.03 -13.15 -7.56
CA GLN A 510 24.51 -13.17 -7.56
C GLN A 510 25.07 -14.47 -7.01
N SER A 511 24.43 -15.00 -5.99
CA SER A 511 24.85 -16.22 -5.30
C SER A 511 23.69 -16.78 -4.48
N PHE A 512 23.90 -17.93 -3.87
CA PHE A 512 23.02 -18.45 -2.83
C PHE A 512 23.78 -18.40 -1.49
N ALA A 513 23.14 -17.89 -0.44
CA ALA A 513 23.70 -17.82 0.91
C ALA A 513 23.81 -19.21 1.55
N ALA A 514 24.49 -19.31 2.70
CA ALA A 514 24.57 -20.56 3.49
C ALA A 514 23.19 -21.05 3.94
N SER A 515 22.24 -20.15 4.16
CA SER A 515 20.81 -20.44 4.40
C SER A 515 20.12 -21.14 3.23
N GLY A 516 20.73 -21.12 2.04
CA GLY A 516 20.17 -21.61 0.81
C GLY A 516 19.38 -20.56 0.02
N PHE A 517 19.07 -19.40 0.58
CA PHE A 517 18.32 -18.36 -0.10
C PHE A 517 19.17 -17.57 -1.11
N PRO A 518 18.52 -16.98 -2.16
CA PRO A 518 19.22 -16.20 -3.15
C PRO A 518 19.68 -14.84 -2.60
N VAL A 519 20.92 -14.46 -2.89
CA VAL A 519 21.44 -13.11 -2.71
C VAL A 519 21.26 -12.37 -4.03
N VAL A 520 20.40 -11.36 -4.02
CA VAL A 520 20.01 -10.59 -5.21
C VAL A 520 20.64 -9.20 -5.16
N LYS A 521 21.32 -8.80 -6.25
CA LYS A 521 21.74 -7.41 -6.52
C LYS A 521 20.62 -6.73 -7.29
N PHE A 522 19.96 -5.77 -6.67
CA PHE A 522 18.87 -5.00 -7.27
C PHE A 522 19.39 -3.83 -8.09
N ALA A 523 18.56 -3.35 -9.03
CA ALA A 523 18.86 -2.21 -9.89
C ALA A 523 19.10 -0.90 -9.14
N CYS A 524 18.59 -0.78 -7.90
CA CYS A 524 18.86 0.34 -6.99
C CYS A 524 20.26 0.26 -6.34
N GLY A 525 21.07 -0.75 -6.65
CA GLY A 525 22.41 -0.98 -6.10
C GLY A 525 22.42 -1.81 -4.80
N VAL A 526 21.28 -2.01 -4.16
CA VAL A 526 21.18 -2.78 -2.93
C VAL A 526 21.41 -4.27 -3.21
N ARG A 527 22.24 -4.89 -2.38
CA ARG A 527 22.48 -6.34 -2.37
C ARG A 527 21.83 -6.94 -1.13
N ARG A 528 20.93 -7.90 -1.32
CA ARG A 528 20.17 -8.48 -0.21
C ARG A 528 19.90 -9.96 -0.40
N GLU A 529 20.02 -10.70 0.69
CA GLU A 529 19.49 -12.06 0.78
C GLU A 529 17.97 -11.99 0.86
N VAL A 530 17.28 -12.73 -0.02
CA VAL A 530 15.82 -12.72 -0.13
C VAL A 530 15.27 -14.03 0.42
N GLY A 531 14.69 -13.97 1.60
CA GLY A 531 14.01 -15.08 2.25
C GLY A 531 12.55 -15.24 1.80
N GLU A 532 11.89 -16.25 2.34
CA GLU A 532 10.47 -16.51 2.08
C GLU A 532 9.57 -15.44 2.71
N GLU A 533 8.52 -15.12 1.98
CA GLU A 533 7.45 -14.24 2.43
C GLU A 533 6.11 -14.97 2.45
N ARG A 534 5.20 -14.48 3.28
CA ARG A 534 3.87 -15.07 3.44
C ARG A 534 2.83 -14.27 2.65
N TRP A 535 2.05 -14.95 1.82
CA TRP A 535 0.84 -14.45 1.19
C TRP A 535 -0.37 -15.05 1.89
N GLN A 536 -1.32 -14.19 2.22
CA GLN A 536 -2.58 -14.60 2.82
C GLN A 536 -3.71 -14.31 1.83
N VAL A 537 -4.56 -15.28 1.66
CA VAL A 537 -5.78 -15.17 0.85
C VAL A 537 -6.95 -15.57 1.74
N ARG A 538 -8.01 -14.79 1.71
CA ARG A 538 -9.25 -15.18 2.39
C ARG A 538 -9.96 -16.26 1.58
N GLY A 539 -10.19 -17.41 2.18
CA GLY A 539 -10.99 -18.48 1.60
C GLY A 539 -12.45 -18.08 1.45
N GLY A 540 -13.16 -18.73 0.53
CA GLY A 540 -14.59 -18.54 0.35
C GLY A 540 -15.34 -18.86 1.65
N GLY A 541 -15.85 -17.80 2.32
CA GLY A 541 -16.51 -17.94 3.61
C GLY A 541 -15.98 -17.01 4.71
N GLY A 542 -14.96 -16.19 4.42
CA GLY A 542 -14.56 -15.06 5.27
C GLY A 542 -13.75 -15.38 6.53
N SER A 543 -13.82 -16.60 7.07
CA SER A 543 -13.11 -16.99 8.29
C SER A 543 -11.83 -17.80 8.06
N LEU A 544 -11.68 -18.41 6.89
CA LEU A 544 -10.52 -19.23 6.59
C LEU A 544 -9.41 -18.39 5.92
N HIS A 545 -8.29 -18.24 6.60
CA HIS A 545 -7.08 -17.65 6.03
C HIS A 545 -6.21 -18.75 5.43
N VAL A 546 -6.14 -18.76 4.11
CA VAL A 546 -5.28 -19.67 3.35
C VAL A 546 -3.98 -18.97 3.06
N THR A 547 -2.86 -19.65 3.24
CA THR A 547 -1.54 -19.04 3.14
C THR A 547 -0.61 -19.81 2.24
N ARG A 548 0.22 -19.05 1.52
CA ARG A 548 1.40 -19.54 0.79
C ARG A 548 2.65 -18.87 1.35
N ARG A 549 3.68 -19.64 1.64
CA ARG A 549 5.03 -19.14 1.89
C ARG A 549 5.90 -19.48 0.70
N GLN A 550 6.60 -18.48 0.15
CA GLN A 550 7.49 -18.64 -1.00
C GLN A 550 8.43 -17.43 -1.06
N LEU A 551 9.50 -17.53 -1.81
CA LEU A 551 10.33 -16.37 -2.16
C LEU A 551 9.48 -15.31 -2.86
N PRO A 552 9.58 -14.01 -2.47
CA PRO A 552 8.86 -12.91 -3.13
C PRO A 552 9.47 -12.56 -4.50
N LEU A 553 9.85 -13.57 -5.26
CA LEU A 553 10.56 -13.43 -6.52
C LEU A 553 9.85 -14.17 -7.66
N LYS A 554 10.02 -13.67 -8.86
CA LYS A 554 9.75 -14.41 -10.11
C LYS A 554 10.78 -14.05 -11.16
N LEU A 555 10.96 -14.91 -12.17
CA LEU A 555 11.80 -14.61 -13.33
C LEU A 555 11.28 -13.35 -14.05
N ALA A 556 12.18 -12.49 -14.50
CA ALA A 556 11.86 -11.15 -14.96
C ALA A 556 12.43 -10.79 -16.35
N TRP A 557 12.74 -11.77 -17.19
CA TRP A 557 13.09 -11.50 -18.59
C TRP A 557 11.84 -11.18 -19.42
N ALA A 558 10.71 -11.84 -19.13
CA ALA A 558 9.46 -11.57 -19.84
C ALA A 558 8.23 -11.60 -18.92
N PHE A 559 7.22 -10.76 -19.24
CA PHE A 559 5.89 -10.74 -18.63
C PHE A 559 4.80 -10.59 -19.70
N SER A 560 3.60 -11.06 -19.42
CA SER A 560 2.44 -10.70 -20.24
C SER A 560 1.96 -9.28 -19.92
N ILE A 561 1.49 -8.56 -20.93
CA ILE A 561 0.93 -7.21 -20.79
C ILE A 561 -0.17 -7.19 -19.71
N HIS A 562 -1.05 -8.17 -19.67
CA HIS A 562 -2.11 -8.29 -18.67
C HIS A 562 -1.57 -8.36 -17.23
N LYS A 563 -0.50 -9.13 -17.00
CA LYS A 563 0.12 -9.25 -15.67
C LYS A 563 1.01 -8.06 -15.30
N SER A 564 1.33 -7.17 -16.25
CA SER A 564 2.09 -5.95 -16.00
C SER A 564 1.20 -4.77 -15.59
N GLN A 565 -0.14 -4.91 -15.65
CA GLN A 565 -1.07 -3.86 -15.24
C GLN A 565 -0.80 -3.43 -13.79
N GLY A 566 -0.83 -2.14 -13.52
CA GLY A 566 -0.47 -1.57 -12.22
C GLY A 566 1.04 -1.46 -11.95
N MET A 567 1.91 -2.18 -12.65
CA MET A 567 3.37 -2.14 -12.44
C MET A 567 4.03 -0.92 -13.10
N THR A 568 5.23 -0.59 -12.63
CA THR A 568 6.15 0.37 -13.27
C THR A 568 7.45 -0.35 -13.55
N LEU A 569 7.98 -0.20 -14.77
CA LEU A 569 9.20 -0.85 -15.23
C LEU A 569 10.21 0.24 -15.67
N ASP A 570 11.45 0.15 -15.19
CA ASP A 570 12.49 1.11 -15.54
C ASP A 570 13.04 0.88 -16.95
N LEU A 571 13.21 -0.40 -17.36
CA LEU A 571 13.66 -0.77 -18.69
C LEU A 571 12.69 -1.81 -19.24
N VAL A 572 12.05 -1.50 -20.36
CA VAL A 572 11.02 -2.37 -20.95
C VAL A 572 11.19 -2.46 -22.47
N GLU A 573 11.11 -3.67 -22.97
CA GLU A 573 11.06 -3.98 -24.39
C GLU A 573 9.72 -4.58 -24.75
N MET A 574 9.17 -4.22 -25.90
CA MET A 574 7.92 -4.81 -26.38
C MET A 574 7.86 -4.85 -27.91
N SER A 575 7.15 -5.86 -28.44
CA SER A 575 6.69 -5.89 -29.82
C SER A 575 5.19 -5.65 -29.81
N LEU A 576 4.72 -4.67 -30.57
CA LEU A 576 3.31 -4.29 -30.62
C LEU A 576 2.59 -4.84 -31.86
N SER A 577 3.28 -5.52 -32.77
CA SER A 577 2.70 -6.09 -33.99
C SER A 577 1.58 -7.12 -33.71
N ARG A 578 1.68 -7.84 -32.59
CA ARG A 578 0.72 -8.90 -32.19
C ARG A 578 -0.33 -8.42 -31.17
N VAL A 579 -0.51 -7.10 -31.02
CA VAL A 579 -1.56 -6.51 -30.18
C VAL A 579 -2.92 -6.77 -30.84
N PHE A 580 -3.83 -7.39 -30.13
CA PHE A 580 -5.13 -7.79 -30.64
C PHE A 580 -6.30 -7.06 -29.98
N GLU A 581 -6.11 -6.48 -28.80
CA GLU A 581 -7.17 -5.91 -27.96
C GLU A 581 -7.04 -4.40 -27.81
N ALA A 582 -8.17 -3.69 -27.79
CA ALA A 582 -8.19 -2.25 -27.50
C ALA A 582 -7.60 -1.95 -26.12
N GLY A 583 -6.79 -0.89 -26.03
CA GLY A 583 -6.09 -0.50 -24.80
C GLY A 583 -4.83 -1.31 -24.49
N GLN A 584 -4.58 -2.45 -25.13
CA GLN A 584 -3.44 -3.32 -24.82
C GLN A 584 -2.09 -2.64 -25.09
N ALA A 585 -1.96 -1.92 -26.22
CA ALA A 585 -0.76 -1.15 -26.54
C ALA A 585 -0.55 -0.02 -25.51
N TYR A 586 -1.61 0.69 -25.14
CA TYR A 586 -1.56 1.72 -24.12
C TYR A 586 -1.09 1.16 -22.76
N VAL A 587 -1.64 0.03 -22.34
CA VAL A 587 -1.21 -0.63 -21.10
C VAL A 587 0.26 -0.97 -21.14
N ALA A 588 0.77 -1.53 -22.24
CA ALA A 588 2.17 -1.90 -22.39
C ALA A 588 3.08 -0.68 -22.30
N LEU A 589 2.83 0.35 -23.13
CA LEU A 589 3.65 1.56 -23.19
C LEU A 589 3.65 2.33 -21.88
N SER A 590 2.50 2.42 -21.22
CA SER A 590 2.35 3.12 -19.93
C SER A 590 3.08 2.44 -18.76
N ARG A 591 3.71 1.27 -18.97
CA ARG A 591 4.57 0.63 -17.95
C ARG A 591 5.90 1.34 -17.81
N ALA A 592 6.42 1.93 -18.90
CA ALA A 592 7.68 2.66 -18.89
C ALA A 592 7.60 3.97 -18.11
N ARG A 593 8.71 4.39 -17.51
CA ARG A 593 8.83 5.70 -16.85
C ARG A 593 9.09 6.82 -17.83
N ASN A 594 9.89 6.56 -18.86
CA ASN A 594 10.31 7.53 -19.86
C ASN A 594 10.66 6.82 -21.18
N LEU A 595 10.85 7.59 -22.24
CA LEU A 595 11.22 7.08 -23.56
C LEU A 595 12.61 6.41 -23.56
N ALA A 596 13.56 6.89 -22.78
CA ALA A 596 14.90 6.32 -22.71
C ALA A 596 14.94 4.89 -22.13
N GLY A 597 13.98 4.54 -21.27
CA GLY A 597 13.82 3.19 -20.72
C GLY A 597 12.91 2.27 -21.54
N LEU A 598 12.44 2.75 -22.70
CA LEU A 598 11.52 2.04 -23.57
C LEU A 598 12.20 1.61 -24.87
N ARG A 599 11.96 0.37 -25.30
CA ARG A 599 12.30 -0.14 -26.63
C ARG A 599 11.08 -0.79 -27.27
N VAL A 600 10.59 -0.20 -28.36
CA VAL A 600 9.43 -0.72 -29.08
C VAL A 600 9.92 -1.32 -30.40
N LEU A 601 9.67 -2.61 -30.57
CA LEU A 601 9.95 -3.34 -31.78
C LEU A 601 8.64 -3.49 -32.58
N ASP A 602 8.74 -3.57 -33.90
CA ASP A 602 7.61 -3.87 -34.79
C ASP A 602 6.39 -2.97 -34.55
N PHE A 603 6.60 -1.65 -34.47
CA PHE A 603 5.53 -0.68 -34.24
C PHE A 603 4.81 -0.30 -35.54
N SER A 604 3.50 -0.37 -35.53
CA SER A 604 2.61 0.22 -36.54
C SER A 604 1.52 1.04 -35.86
N PRO A 605 1.16 2.24 -36.37
CA PRO A 605 0.06 3.04 -35.80
C PRO A 605 -1.27 2.29 -35.71
N SER A 606 -1.50 1.29 -36.57
CA SER A 606 -2.72 0.46 -36.57
C SER A 606 -2.89 -0.41 -35.32
N CYS A 607 -1.82 -0.63 -34.54
CA CYS A 607 -1.91 -1.34 -33.26
C CYS A 607 -2.49 -0.48 -32.13
N ILE A 608 -2.57 0.87 -32.33
CA ILE A 608 -3.14 1.78 -31.35
C ILE A 608 -4.66 1.84 -31.54
N LYS A 609 -5.36 1.18 -30.61
CA LYS A 609 -6.82 1.04 -30.67
C LYS A 609 -7.43 1.41 -29.33
N ALA A 610 -8.51 2.21 -29.36
CA ALA A 610 -9.38 2.46 -28.22
C ALA A 610 -10.81 2.02 -28.57
N ASN A 611 -11.54 1.53 -27.56
CA ASN A 611 -12.92 1.06 -27.78
C ASN A 611 -13.86 2.27 -27.98
N PRO A 612 -14.64 2.32 -29.10
CA PRO A 612 -15.51 3.49 -29.38
C PRO A 612 -16.58 3.74 -28.32
N THR A 613 -17.12 2.68 -27.72
CA THR A 613 -18.12 2.80 -26.65
C THR A 613 -17.52 3.42 -25.39
N VAL A 614 -16.28 3.07 -25.07
CA VAL A 614 -15.54 3.65 -23.95
C VAL A 614 -15.23 5.13 -24.23
N LEU A 615 -14.82 5.47 -25.45
CA LEU A 615 -14.57 6.86 -25.83
C LEU A 615 -15.82 7.73 -25.67
N LYS A 616 -17.00 7.21 -26.07
CA LYS A 616 -18.29 7.91 -25.85
C LYS A 616 -18.56 8.12 -24.35
N PHE A 617 -18.30 7.12 -23.54
CA PHE A 617 -18.48 7.21 -22.09
C PHE A 617 -17.61 8.32 -21.48
N TYR A 618 -16.31 8.38 -21.83
CA TYR A 618 -15.41 9.41 -21.29
C TYR A 618 -15.73 10.81 -21.79
N ARG A 619 -16.19 10.98 -23.03
CA ARG A 619 -16.67 12.29 -23.54
C ARG A 619 -17.85 12.79 -22.72
N ALA A 620 -18.84 11.94 -22.48
CA ALA A 620 -20.00 12.30 -21.66
C ALA A 620 -19.63 12.66 -20.21
N LEU A 621 -18.52 12.12 -19.66
CA LEU A 621 -18.03 12.51 -18.32
C LEU A 621 -17.38 13.90 -18.29
N GLN A 622 -16.88 14.40 -19.42
CA GLN A 622 -16.24 15.72 -19.52
C GLN A 622 -17.25 16.85 -19.79
N GLU A 623 -18.45 16.50 -20.23
CA GLU A 623 -19.54 17.44 -20.51
C GLU A 623 -20.39 17.74 -19.26
N HIS A 624 -20.18 17.03 -18.17
CA HIS A 624 -20.84 17.17 -16.86
C HIS A 624 -19.85 17.49 -15.74
#